data_2a74ef708d8d915226ba3a28a9ffdf3e
#
_entry.id   2a74ef708d8d915226ba3a28a9ffdf3e
#
_cell.length_a   1.000
_cell.length_b   1.000
_cell.length_c   1.000
_cell.angle_alpha   90.00
_cell.angle_beta   90.00
_cell.angle_gamma   90.00
#
_symmetry.space_group_name_H-M   'P 1'
#
loop_
_entity.id
_entity.type
_entity.pdbx_description
1 polymer ?
#
loop_
_entity_poly.entity_id
_entity_poly.type
_entity_poly.pdbx_seq_one_letter_code
_entity_poly.pdbx_strand_id
1 'polypeptide(L)'
;MGATNVGPARRWVAVAIAAVAVAVAACAPPPPDPATGHLAVAADFNQGLLWALHDPAGPPQGANDWQCRPSTVHPDPVILVHGTFANMADSWQALSPMLVNEGYCVFALNYGGDGPTAFFGGLRPMEQSAIDEFGPFVDRVLAATGAAQVDVIGHSQGTVVPRYWMRFGDSTRPDGTPKVHRYVGVAPAGGGTTFHGLLPMVDQLNLRAALASGCGACVEFTPGSMIPTQLADPNPLPGERFTGETQPGVAYTMLATRFDNFVTPYRLGFLTDPMATNTTVQDICPIDFADHLAMIYDPVTLRLALNALDPAHAVPPRCVWVIPVFGIDLAAS
;
A
#
# COMPACT_ATOMS: atom_id res chain seq x y z
N MET A 1 8.78 52.01 31.36
CA MET A 1 8.15 50.75 30.96
C MET A 1 7.55 50.94 29.57
N GLY A 2 8.28 50.52 28.53
CA GLY A 2 7.84 50.74 27.14
C GLY A 2 7.07 49.56 26.62
N ALA A 3 5.79 49.69 26.37
CA ALA A 3 4.99 48.70 25.68
C ALA A 3 5.40 48.72 24.18
N THR A 4 6.01 47.68 23.71
CA THR A 4 6.34 47.49 22.30
C THR A 4 5.04 47.27 21.51
N ASN A 5 4.65 48.27 20.76
CA ASN A 5 3.48 48.24 19.89
C ASN A 5 3.79 47.32 18.70
N VAL A 6 3.31 46.08 18.70
CA VAL A 6 3.44 45.13 17.61
C VAL A 6 2.59 45.62 16.45
N GLY A 7 3.20 46.08 15.37
CA GLY A 7 2.49 46.67 14.21
C GLY A 7 1.50 45.69 13.56
N PRO A 8 0.48 46.23 12.82
CA PRO A 8 -0.62 45.45 12.27
C PRO A 8 -0.20 44.29 11.38
N ALA A 9 0.88 44.40 10.63
CA ALA A 9 1.40 43.33 9.78
C ALA A 9 1.84 42.06 10.57
N ARG A 10 2.46 42.28 11.75
CA ARG A 10 2.85 41.14 12.63
C ARG A 10 1.64 40.44 13.25
N ARG A 11 0.54 41.20 13.51
CA ARG A 11 -0.74 40.62 14.01
C ARG A 11 -1.41 39.77 12.95
N TRP A 12 -1.43 40.19 11.68
CA TRP A 12 -2.01 39.43 10.59
C TRP A 12 -1.22 38.13 10.30
N VAL A 13 0.12 38.19 10.35
CA VAL A 13 0.96 36.96 10.19
C VAL A 13 0.71 36.00 11.34
N ALA A 14 0.62 36.46 12.59
CA ALA A 14 0.33 35.60 13.72
C ALA A 14 -1.06 34.97 13.65
N VAL A 15 -2.08 35.72 13.19
CA VAL A 15 -3.45 35.19 12.98
C VAL A 15 -3.47 34.19 11.83
N ALA A 16 -2.76 34.45 10.73
CA ALA A 16 -2.66 33.51 9.62
C ALA A 16 -1.97 32.19 10.03
N ILE A 17 -0.85 32.29 10.77
CA ILE A 17 -0.15 31.10 11.29
C ILE A 17 -1.05 30.31 12.26
N ALA A 18 -1.76 30.99 13.16
CA ALA A 18 -2.68 30.35 14.08
C ALA A 18 -3.87 29.69 13.34
N ALA A 19 -4.41 30.33 12.31
CA ALA A 19 -5.49 29.77 11.49
C ALA A 19 -5.04 28.51 10.71
N VAL A 20 -3.84 28.54 10.15
CA VAL A 20 -3.26 27.34 9.48
C VAL A 20 -3.02 26.23 10.49
N ALA A 21 -2.45 26.52 11.66
CA ALA A 21 -2.21 25.52 12.70
C ALA A 21 -3.52 24.88 13.20
N VAL A 22 -4.58 25.68 13.36
CA VAL A 22 -5.91 25.17 13.73
C VAL A 22 -6.53 24.33 12.61
N ALA A 23 -6.36 24.74 11.35
CA ALA A 23 -6.85 23.94 10.20
C ALA A 23 -6.14 22.60 10.09
N VAL A 24 -4.82 22.57 10.27
CA VAL A 24 -4.02 21.31 10.25
C VAL A 24 -4.40 20.42 11.44
N ALA A 25 -4.58 20.98 12.64
CA ALA A 25 -5.04 20.23 13.81
C ALA A 25 -6.45 19.64 13.63
N ALA A 26 -7.32 20.31 12.88
CA ALA A 26 -8.66 19.81 12.56
C ALA A 26 -8.66 18.64 11.56
N CYS A 27 -7.54 18.42 10.87
CA CYS A 27 -7.35 17.27 9.97
C CYS A 27 -6.81 16.03 10.69
N ALA A 28 -6.41 16.13 11.96
CA ALA A 28 -5.90 14.98 12.71
C ALA A 28 -7.00 13.92 12.90
N PRO A 29 -6.63 12.62 12.88
CA PRO A 29 -7.57 11.57 13.26
C PRO A 29 -8.01 11.76 14.72
N PRO A 30 -9.24 11.35 15.06
CA PRO A 30 -9.71 11.40 16.45
C PRO A 30 -8.85 10.49 17.34
N PRO A 31 -8.76 10.79 18.65
CA PRO A 31 -8.08 9.91 19.60
C PRO A 31 -8.75 8.53 19.65
N PRO A 32 -8.04 7.51 20.14
CA PRO A 32 -8.63 6.20 20.37
C PRO A 32 -9.90 6.27 21.19
N ASP A 33 -10.86 5.38 20.91
CA ASP A 33 -12.08 5.25 21.70
C ASP A 33 -11.72 4.96 23.18
N PRO A 34 -12.11 5.80 24.12
CA PRO A 34 -11.77 5.62 25.53
C PRO A 34 -12.38 4.36 26.17
N ALA A 35 -13.43 3.78 25.58
CA ALA A 35 -14.07 2.57 26.08
C ALA A 35 -13.37 1.29 25.62
N THR A 36 -12.85 1.27 24.39
CA THR A 36 -12.25 0.08 23.76
C THR A 36 -10.75 0.20 23.55
N GLY A 37 -10.21 1.40 23.52
CA GLY A 37 -8.84 1.69 23.09
C GLY A 37 -8.65 1.60 21.57
N HIS A 38 -9.71 1.33 20.80
CA HIS A 38 -9.61 1.17 19.36
C HIS A 38 -9.30 2.50 18.66
N LEU A 39 -8.42 2.42 17.68
CA LEU A 39 -8.10 3.52 16.78
C LEU A 39 -9.28 3.77 15.83
N ALA A 40 -9.47 5.04 15.49
CA ALA A 40 -10.43 5.41 14.47
C ALA A 40 -9.98 4.91 13.09
N VAL A 41 -10.94 4.43 12.31
CA VAL A 41 -10.74 3.95 10.94
C VAL A 41 -11.30 5.00 9.98
N ALA A 42 -10.52 5.44 8.99
CA ALA A 42 -11.02 6.35 7.98
C ALA A 42 -12.12 5.65 7.16
N ALA A 43 -13.26 6.33 7.01
CA ALA A 43 -14.43 5.77 6.34
C ALA A 43 -14.28 5.73 4.81
N ASP A 44 -13.46 6.63 4.26
CA ASP A 44 -13.26 6.77 2.82
C ASP A 44 -11.92 7.45 2.49
N PHE A 45 -11.60 7.52 1.20
CA PHE A 45 -10.37 8.13 0.70
C PHE A 45 -10.23 9.61 1.10
N ASN A 46 -11.32 10.39 1.10
CA ASN A 46 -11.26 11.82 1.45
C ASN A 46 -10.86 12.00 2.91
N GLN A 47 -11.46 11.23 3.80
CA GLN A 47 -11.13 11.27 5.23
C GLN A 47 -9.68 10.82 5.46
N GLY A 48 -9.25 9.74 4.80
CA GLY A 48 -7.88 9.28 4.86
C GLY A 48 -6.88 10.31 4.38
N LEU A 49 -7.17 10.99 3.27
CA LEU A 49 -6.35 12.06 2.74
C LEU A 49 -6.30 13.27 3.69
N LEU A 50 -7.43 13.67 4.28
CA LEU A 50 -7.46 14.74 5.29
C LEU A 50 -6.59 14.41 6.50
N TRP A 51 -6.63 13.17 6.98
CA TRP A 51 -5.77 12.72 8.08
C TRP A 51 -4.30 12.69 7.70
N ALA A 52 -4.00 12.26 6.47
CA ALA A 52 -2.65 12.26 5.93
C ALA A 52 -2.05 13.69 5.84
N LEU A 53 -2.86 14.72 5.63
CA LEU A 53 -2.39 16.11 5.61
C LEU A 53 -1.89 16.60 6.99
N HIS A 54 -2.27 15.93 8.09
CA HIS A 54 -1.75 16.24 9.42
C HIS A 54 -0.25 15.91 9.54
N ASP A 55 0.16 14.76 9.00
CA ASP A 55 1.57 14.35 8.91
C ASP A 55 1.82 13.64 7.56
N PRO A 56 2.07 14.41 6.48
CA PRO A 56 2.09 13.87 5.12
C PRO A 56 3.19 12.85 4.83
N ALA A 57 4.23 12.80 5.66
CA ALA A 57 5.32 11.83 5.54
C ALA A 57 5.33 10.80 6.67
N GLY A 58 4.42 10.96 7.63
CA GLY A 58 4.33 10.12 8.83
C GLY A 58 3.60 8.80 8.61
N PRO A 59 3.68 7.90 9.59
CA PRO A 59 2.97 6.63 9.53
C PRO A 59 1.45 6.81 9.68
N PRO A 60 0.64 5.95 9.07
CA PRO A 60 -0.79 5.88 9.36
C PRO A 60 -1.02 5.48 10.81
N GLN A 61 -2.24 5.73 11.31
CA GLN A 61 -2.56 5.45 12.70
C GLN A 61 -2.17 4.02 13.12
N GLY A 62 -1.43 3.92 14.22
CA GLY A 62 -1.02 2.66 14.84
C GLY A 62 0.14 1.94 14.14
N ALA A 63 0.59 2.39 12.97
CA ALA A 63 1.76 1.82 12.32
C ALA A 63 3.08 2.34 12.90
N ASN A 64 4.15 1.56 12.66
CA ASN A 64 5.53 1.89 13.01
C ASN A 64 5.80 2.06 14.52
N ASP A 65 5.04 1.36 15.36
CA ASP A 65 5.48 1.15 16.75
C ASP A 65 6.59 0.10 16.77
N TRP A 66 7.83 0.57 16.79
CA TRP A 66 9.04 -0.28 16.81
C TRP A 66 9.23 -1.03 18.13
N GLN A 67 8.39 -0.79 19.14
CA GLN A 67 8.35 -1.54 20.38
C GLN A 67 7.25 -2.62 20.37
N CYS A 68 6.40 -2.66 19.36
CA CYS A 68 5.37 -3.67 19.23
C CYS A 68 5.97 -5.07 19.25
N ARG A 69 5.30 -5.98 19.94
CA ARG A 69 5.66 -7.40 19.99
C ARG A 69 4.49 -8.21 19.48
N PRO A 70 4.68 -8.95 18.38
CA PRO A 70 3.64 -9.82 17.85
C PRO A 70 3.12 -10.80 18.89
N SER A 71 1.82 -11.02 18.89
CA SER A 71 1.16 -11.96 19.79
C SER A 71 1.30 -13.40 19.28
N THR A 72 0.94 -14.37 20.10
CA THR A 72 0.86 -15.78 19.63
C THR A 72 -0.29 -16.03 18.67
N VAL A 73 -1.30 -15.15 18.65
CA VAL A 73 -2.43 -15.22 17.72
C VAL A 73 -2.03 -14.63 16.35
N HIS A 74 -1.29 -13.51 16.37
CA HIS A 74 -0.77 -12.85 15.17
C HIS A 74 0.75 -12.76 15.28
N PRO A 75 1.47 -13.86 14.98
CA PRO A 75 2.92 -13.94 15.18
C PRO A 75 3.73 -13.14 14.14
N ASP A 76 3.13 -12.84 13.00
CA ASP A 76 3.78 -12.18 11.90
C ASP A 76 3.33 -10.72 11.83
N PRO A 77 4.25 -9.73 11.94
CA PRO A 77 3.92 -8.32 11.76
C PRO A 77 3.55 -8.04 10.30
N VAL A 78 2.61 -7.12 10.08
CA VAL A 78 2.12 -6.76 8.75
C VAL A 78 2.88 -5.55 8.22
N ILE A 79 3.41 -5.65 7.00
CA ILE A 79 4.04 -4.53 6.27
C ILE A 79 3.10 -4.05 5.17
N LEU A 80 2.78 -2.75 5.18
CA LEU A 80 1.92 -2.07 4.21
C LEU A 80 2.77 -1.30 3.19
N VAL A 81 2.54 -1.55 1.88
CA VAL A 81 3.34 -1.03 0.78
C VAL A 81 2.45 -0.25 -0.20
N HIS A 82 2.59 1.08 -0.25
CA HIS A 82 1.75 1.97 -1.05
C HIS A 82 2.00 1.87 -2.57
N GLY A 83 1.15 2.51 -3.37
CA GLY A 83 1.25 2.58 -4.83
C GLY A 83 2.11 3.73 -5.35
N THR A 84 2.20 3.87 -6.69
CA THR A 84 2.84 4.99 -7.38
C THR A 84 2.10 6.29 -7.07
N PHE A 85 2.83 7.39 -6.93
CA PHE A 85 2.33 8.73 -6.60
C PHE A 85 1.63 8.84 -5.24
N ALA A 86 1.71 7.81 -4.41
CA ALA A 86 1.14 7.75 -3.07
C ALA A 86 2.23 7.70 -2.00
N ASN A 87 1.83 7.65 -0.75
CA ASN A 87 2.71 7.44 0.39
C ASN A 87 2.00 6.61 1.47
N MET A 88 2.70 6.25 2.55
CA MET A 88 2.10 5.45 3.62
C MET A 88 0.98 6.17 4.36
N ALA A 89 1.03 7.52 4.45
CA ALA A 89 0.05 8.30 5.18
C ALA A 89 -1.30 8.35 4.46
N ASP A 90 -1.31 8.54 3.13
CA ASP A 90 -2.56 8.64 2.35
C ASP A 90 -3.19 7.29 2.02
N SER A 91 -2.39 6.23 1.97
CA SER A 91 -2.85 4.92 1.52
C SER A 91 -3.48 4.06 2.62
N TRP A 92 -3.11 4.26 3.91
CA TRP A 92 -3.37 3.23 4.91
C TRP A 92 -4.14 3.69 6.14
N GLN A 93 -4.84 4.85 6.10
CA GLN A 93 -5.64 5.37 7.23
C GLN A 93 -6.90 4.55 7.55
N ALA A 94 -7.26 3.59 6.71
CA ALA A 94 -8.29 2.60 7.02
C ALA A 94 -7.68 1.27 7.47
N LEU A 95 -6.84 0.65 6.64
CA LEU A 95 -6.33 -0.70 6.89
C LEU A 95 -5.42 -0.79 8.12
N SER A 96 -4.52 0.19 8.33
CA SER A 96 -3.59 0.17 9.46
C SER A 96 -4.32 0.14 10.81
N PRO A 97 -5.23 1.09 11.13
CA PRO A 97 -5.97 1.02 12.39
C PRO A 97 -6.87 -0.22 12.49
N MET A 98 -7.44 -0.75 11.39
CA MET A 98 -8.18 -1.99 11.43
C MET A 98 -7.31 -3.16 11.90
N LEU A 99 -6.11 -3.31 11.33
CA LEU A 99 -5.17 -4.36 11.71
C LEU A 99 -4.70 -4.21 13.16
N VAL A 100 -4.39 -2.98 13.60
CA VAL A 100 -3.99 -2.71 15.00
C VAL A 100 -5.12 -3.04 15.96
N ASN A 101 -6.36 -2.69 15.63
CA ASN A 101 -7.54 -3.01 16.44
C ASN A 101 -7.80 -4.53 16.55
N GLU A 102 -7.37 -5.32 15.55
CA GLU A 102 -7.39 -6.79 15.58
C GLU A 102 -6.13 -7.37 16.30
N GLY A 103 -5.19 -6.54 16.74
CA GLY A 103 -4.02 -6.95 17.52
C GLY A 103 -2.76 -7.28 16.72
N TYR A 104 -2.68 -6.88 15.47
CA TYR A 104 -1.45 -6.99 14.67
C TYR A 104 -0.43 -5.90 15.02
N CYS A 105 0.86 -6.23 14.94
CA CYS A 105 1.91 -5.24 14.78
C CYS A 105 1.95 -4.78 13.33
N VAL A 106 1.77 -3.49 13.08
CA VAL A 106 1.67 -2.92 11.73
C VAL A 106 2.85 -2.00 11.45
N PHE A 107 3.43 -2.14 10.26
CA PHE A 107 4.51 -1.30 9.77
C PHE A 107 4.18 -0.81 8.36
N ALA A 108 4.57 0.40 8.04
CA ALA A 108 4.39 0.99 6.72
C ALA A 108 5.65 1.79 6.35
N LEU A 109 5.99 1.82 5.06
CA LEU A 109 7.15 2.55 4.58
C LEU A 109 6.75 3.53 3.48
N ASN A 110 7.51 4.62 3.37
CA ASN A 110 7.62 5.43 2.17
C ASN A 110 8.81 4.93 1.37
N TYR A 111 8.67 4.80 0.07
CA TYR A 111 9.72 4.35 -0.83
C TYR A 111 9.63 5.07 -2.19
N GLY A 112 10.70 5.05 -2.94
CA GLY A 112 10.74 5.56 -4.31
C GLY A 112 10.54 7.06 -4.45
N GLY A 113 10.72 7.85 -3.39
CA GLY A 113 10.63 9.31 -3.40
C GLY A 113 11.71 9.95 -2.55
N ASP A 114 12.19 11.15 -2.93
CA ASP A 114 13.23 11.89 -2.22
C ASP A 114 12.83 13.33 -1.93
N GLY A 115 13.22 13.84 -0.77
CA GLY A 115 13.12 15.25 -0.42
C GLY A 115 11.74 15.86 -0.74
N PRO A 116 11.65 16.84 -1.66
CA PRO A 116 10.37 17.46 -2.00
C PRO A 116 9.35 16.52 -2.64
N THR A 117 9.80 15.40 -3.22
CA THR A 117 8.93 14.38 -3.82
C THR A 117 8.54 13.28 -2.82
N ALA A 118 8.97 13.36 -1.57
CA ALA A 118 8.60 12.37 -0.54
C ALA A 118 7.08 12.27 -0.32
N PHE A 119 6.32 13.31 -0.67
CA PHE A 119 4.86 13.29 -0.68
C PHE A 119 4.29 12.40 -1.81
N PHE A 120 5.06 12.24 -2.91
CA PHE A 120 4.70 11.37 -4.04
C PHE A 120 5.76 10.28 -4.16
N GLY A 121 5.58 9.17 -3.46
CA GLY A 121 6.47 8.01 -3.52
C GLY A 121 6.25 7.13 -4.75
N GLY A 122 7.02 6.04 -4.82
CA GLY A 122 6.92 5.07 -5.89
C GLY A 122 7.37 5.57 -7.27
N LEU A 123 8.25 6.57 -7.33
CA LEU A 123 8.71 7.17 -8.59
C LEU A 123 10.02 6.56 -9.10
N ARG A 124 10.87 6.06 -8.20
CA ARG A 124 12.11 5.39 -8.58
C ARG A 124 11.83 4.06 -9.31
N PRO A 125 12.82 3.53 -10.06
CA PRO A 125 12.74 2.17 -10.60
C PRO A 125 12.33 1.16 -9.51
N MET A 126 11.42 0.24 -9.86
CA MET A 126 10.86 -0.72 -8.91
C MET A 126 11.92 -1.70 -8.39
N GLU A 127 12.88 -2.08 -9.23
CA GLU A 127 14.04 -2.89 -8.82
C GLU A 127 14.81 -2.21 -7.69
N GLN A 128 15.15 -0.93 -7.85
CA GLN A 128 15.87 -0.16 -6.86
C GLN A 128 15.08 -0.04 -5.55
N SER A 129 13.79 0.29 -5.64
CA SER A 129 12.91 0.37 -4.47
C SER A 129 12.78 -0.99 -3.75
N ALA A 130 12.76 -2.08 -4.50
CA ALA A 130 12.68 -3.42 -3.95
C ALA A 130 13.95 -3.82 -3.15
N ILE A 131 15.11 -3.58 -3.74
CA ILE A 131 16.39 -4.06 -3.18
C ILE A 131 16.95 -3.09 -2.13
N ASP A 132 16.91 -1.77 -2.41
CA ASP A 132 17.58 -0.78 -1.57
C ASP A 132 16.68 -0.22 -0.46
N GLU A 133 15.35 -0.35 -0.57
CA GLU A 133 14.41 0.25 0.38
C GLU A 133 13.53 -0.82 1.07
N PHE A 134 12.76 -1.61 0.31
CA PHE A 134 11.82 -2.58 0.88
C PHE A 134 12.53 -3.73 1.62
N GLY A 135 13.56 -4.34 1.02
CA GLY A 135 14.29 -5.43 1.65
C GLY A 135 14.90 -5.05 3.01
N PRO A 136 15.68 -3.96 3.10
CA PRO A 136 16.20 -3.45 4.38
C PRO A 136 15.10 -3.09 5.39
N PHE A 137 13.91 -2.64 4.92
CA PHE A 137 12.79 -2.37 5.80
C PHE A 137 12.22 -3.66 6.41
N VAL A 138 12.08 -4.74 5.62
CA VAL A 138 11.68 -6.07 6.13
C VAL A 138 12.65 -6.54 7.20
N ASP A 139 13.95 -6.47 6.95
CA ASP A 139 14.97 -6.89 7.92
C ASP A 139 14.91 -6.07 9.22
N ARG A 140 14.65 -4.77 9.11
CA ARG A 140 14.46 -3.90 10.27
C ARG A 140 13.21 -4.28 11.08
N VAL A 141 12.09 -4.62 10.42
CA VAL A 141 10.86 -5.06 11.10
C VAL A 141 11.10 -6.38 11.82
N LEU A 142 11.70 -7.36 11.16
CA LEU A 142 12.04 -8.66 11.78
C LEU A 142 12.97 -8.48 12.99
N ALA A 143 14.00 -7.64 12.87
CA ALA A 143 14.93 -7.37 13.97
C ALA A 143 14.25 -6.65 15.15
N ALA A 144 13.35 -5.70 14.87
CA ALA A 144 12.66 -4.94 15.92
C ALA A 144 11.63 -5.79 16.66
N THR A 145 10.87 -6.62 15.94
CA THR A 145 9.78 -7.43 16.51
C THR A 145 10.23 -8.78 17.07
N GLY A 146 11.34 -9.31 16.58
CA GLY A 146 11.78 -10.67 16.85
C GLY A 146 10.97 -11.74 16.15
N ALA A 147 10.08 -11.36 15.22
CA ALA A 147 9.29 -12.28 14.42
C ALA A 147 10.16 -13.11 13.46
N ALA A 148 9.68 -14.30 13.12
CA ALA A 148 10.35 -15.17 12.15
C ALA A 148 10.07 -14.78 10.71
N GLN A 149 8.86 -14.28 10.46
CA GLN A 149 8.35 -13.90 9.15
C GLN A 149 7.53 -12.61 9.28
N VAL A 150 7.17 -12.03 8.15
CA VAL A 150 6.23 -10.90 8.05
C VAL A 150 5.10 -11.28 7.12
N ASP A 151 3.94 -10.64 7.30
CA ASP A 151 2.91 -10.58 6.28
C ASP A 151 3.03 -9.28 5.49
N VAL A 152 2.70 -9.29 4.20
CA VAL A 152 2.82 -8.11 3.34
C VAL A 152 1.49 -7.84 2.65
N ILE A 153 1.03 -6.58 2.73
CA ILE A 153 -0.10 -6.09 1.95
C ILE A 153 0.40 -4.94 1.09
N GLY A 154 0.29 -5.09 -0.23
CA GLY A 154 0.65 -4.06 -1.19
C GLY A 154 -0.55 -3.55 -1.98
N HIS A 155 -0.50 -2.28 -2.38
CA HIS A 155 -1.46 -1.67 -3.30
C HIS A 155 -0.76 -1.26 -4.60
N SER A 156 -1.37 -1.58 -5.75
CA SER A 156 -0.86 -1.12 -7.05
C SER A 156 0.62 -1.51 -7.24
N GLN A 157 1.54 -0.57 -7.44
CA GLN A 157 2.99 -0.80 -7.48
C GLN A 157 3.52 -1.50 -6.23
N GLY A 158 2.93 -1.22 -5.07
CA GLY A 158 3.26 -1.92 -3.82
C GLY A 158 3.02 -3.43 -3.88
N THR A 159 2.38 -3.93 -4.94
CA THR A 159 2.27 -5.35 -5.24
C THR A 159 3.41 -5.87 -6.12
N VAL A 160 4.21 -5.00 -6.71
CA VAL A 160 5.32 -5.37 -7.59
C VAL A 160 6.64 -5.38 -6.82
N VAL A 161 6.90 -4.32 -6.08
CA VAL A 161 8.13 -4.11 -5.30
C VAL A 161 8.44 -5.27 -4.36
N PRO A 162 7.53 -5.76 -3.50
CA PRO A 162 7.80 -6.91 -2.64
C PRO A 162 8.02 -8.19 -3.44
N ARG A 163 7.26 -8.44 -4.51
CA ARG A 163 7.43 -9.64 -5.33
C ARG A 163 8.77 -9.66 -6.04
N TYR A 164 9.24 -8.49 -6.53
CA TYR A 164 10.56 -8.39 -7.12
C TYR A 164 11.65 -8.71 -6.08
N TRP A 165 11.56 -8.12 -4.87
CA TRP A 165 12.48 -8.43 -3.79
C TRP A 165 12.40 -9.90 -3.35
N MET A 166 11.21 -10.49 -3.26
CA MET A 166 11.08 -11.91 -2.93
C MET A 166 11.83 -12.79 -3.93
N ARG A 167 11.75 -12.45 -5.23
CA ARG A 167 12.38 -13.26 -6.28
C ARG A 167 13.87 -13.01 -6.43
N PHE A 168 14.37 -11.78 -6.28
CA PHE A 168 15.75 -11.40 -6.59
C PHE A 168 16.55 -10.88 -5.39
N GLY A 169 15.89 -10.52 -4.30
CA GLY A 169 16.51 -10.01 -3.07
C GLY A 169 16.83 -11.09 -2.04
N ASP A 170 17.22 -10.63 -0.84
CA ASP A 170 17.48 -11.52 0.29
C ASP A 170 16.19 -11.85 1.05
N SER A 171 15.30 -12.60 0.40
CA SER A 171 13.94 -12.91 0.88
C SER A 171 13.83 -14.22 1.67
N THR A 172 14.95 -14.95 1.82
CA THR A 172 14.97 -16.28 2.43
C THR A 172 15.89 -16.28 3.65
N ARG A 173 15.47 -16.91 4.72
CA ARG A 173 16.24 -17.10 5.94
C ARG A 173 17.36 -18.15 5.74
N PRO A 174 18.36 -18.20 6.61
CA PRO A 174 19.43 -19.20 6.52
C PRO A 174 18.96 -20.67 6.55
N ASP A 175 17.78 -20.92 7.16
CA ASP A 175 17.16 -22.25 7.23
C ASP A 175 16.33 -22.60 5.99
N GLY A 176 16.30 -21.71 4.99
CA GLY A 176 15.52 -21.89 3.75
C GLY A 176 14.09 -21.41 3.83
N THR A 177 13.59 -20.95 4.99
CA THR A 177 12.24 -20.44 5.14
C THR A 177 12.10 -19.06 4.50
N PRO A 178 11.00 -18.75 3.77
CA PRO A 178 10.74 -17.39 3.30
C PRO A 178 10.64 -16.39 4.47
N LYS A 179 11.11 -15.15 4.26
CA LYS A 179 10.89 -14.06 5.23
C LYS A 179 9.44 -13.56 5.20
N VAL A 180 8.70 -13.81 4.11
CA VAL A 180 7.27 -13.51 3.98
C VAL A 180 6.45 -14.78 4.19
N HIS A 181 5.40 -14.71 5.02
CA HIS A 181 4.48 -15.81 5.24
C HIS A 181 3.24 -15.68 4.35
N ARG A 182 2.58 -14.49 4.38
CA ARG A 182 1.41 -14.19 3.55
C ARG A 182 1.64 -12.93 2.74
N TYR A 183 1.16 -12.97 1.53
CA TYR A 183 1.25 -11.85 0.61
C TYR A 183 -0.13 -11.52 0.03
N VAL A 184 -0.59 -10.30 0.26
CA VAL A 184 -1.87 -9.80 -0.24
C VAL A 184 -1.63 -8.64 -1.20
N GLY A 185 -2.07 -8.80 -2.45
CA GLY A 185 -2.02 -7.75 -3.45
C GLY A 185 -3.40 -7.12 -3.64
N VAL A 186 -3.53 -5.81 -3.41
CA VAL A 186 -4.73 -5.02 -3.65
C VAL A 186 -4.53 -4.23 -4.94
N ALA A 187 -5.49 -4.30 -5.86
CA ALA A 187 -5.39 -3.73 -7.21
C ALA A 187 -4.04 -4.05 -7.87
N PRO A 188 -3.68 -5.35 -7.99
CA PRO A 188 -2.32 -5.75 -8.27
C PRO A 188 -1.87 -5.39 -9.68
N ALA A 189 -0.61 -4.93 -9.83
CA ALA A 189 -0.03 -4.43 -11.07
C ALA A 189 1.10 -5.31 -11.64
N GLY A 190 1.25 -6.56 -11.16
CA GLY A 190 2.38 -7.42 -11.47
C GLY A 190 2.59 -7.77 -12.95
N GLY A 191 1.53 -7.82 -13.74
CA GLY A 191 1.60 -8.02 -15.19
C GLY A 191 1.74 -6.72 -16.00
N GLY A 192 1.91 -5.58 -15.32
CA GLY A 192 1.93 -4.26 -15.95
C GLY A 192 0.53 -3.72 -16.25
N THR A 193 0.49 -2.66 -17.03
CA THR A 193 -0.77 -2.03 -17.49
C THR A 193 -0.62 -1.40 -18.85
N THR A 194 -1.68 -1.37 -19.62
CA THR A 194 -1.77 -0.55 -20.84
C THR A 194 -2.15 0.89 -20.52
N PHE A 195 -2.66 1.14 -19.32
CA PHE A 195 -3.24 2.41 -18.90
C PHE A 195 -4.18 2.96 -19.97
N HIS A 196 -5.19 2.15 -20.36
CA HIS A 196 -6.14 2.42 -21.46
C HIS A 196 -5.46 2.73 -22.83
N GLY A 197 -4.27 2.18 -23.06
CA GLY A 197 -3.52 2.40 -24.30
C GLY A 197 -2.62 3.64 -24.30
N LEU A 198 -2.52 4.39 -23.19
CA LEU A 198 -1.65 5.56 -23.12
C LEU A 198 -0.16 5.19 -23.07
N LEU A 199 0.21 4.13 -22.36
CA LEU A 199 1.62 3.70 -22.26
C LEU A 199 2.21 3.28 -23.62
N PRO A 200 1.51 2.51 -24.48
CA PRO A 200 1.97 2.28 -25.87
C PRO A 200 2.16 3.57 -26.68
N MET A 201 1.34 4.61 -26.46
CA MET A 201 1.55 5.92 -27.12
C MET A 201 2.83 6.62 -26.70
N VAL A 202 3.25 6.47 -25.43
CA VAL A 202 4.54 7.00 -24.93
C VAL A 202 5.71 6.47 -25.77
N ASP A 203 5.67 5.18 -26.10
CA ASP A 203 6.69 4.55 -26.96
C ASP A 203 6.61 5.01 -28.41
N GLN A 204 5.41 5.08 -28.97
CA GLN A 204 5.20 5.57 -30.35
C GLN A 204 5.68 7.02 -30.53
N LEU A 205 5.54 7.85 -29.52
CA LEU A 205 5.97 9.25 -29.52
C LEU A 205 7.43 9.45 -29.07
N ASN A 206 8.17 8.37 -28.76
CA ASN A 206 9.53 8.40 -28.21
C ASN A 206 9.67 9.24 -26.92
N LEU A 207 8.65 9.24 -26.07
CA LEU A 207 8.63 10.00 -24.82
C LEU A 207 9.07 9.17 -23.59
N ARG A 208 9.46 7.90 -23.79
CA ARG A 208 9.86 6.99 -22.69
C ARG A 208 11.00 7.58 -21.82
N ALA A 209 12.03 8.14 -22.41
CA ALA A 209 13.16 8.73 -21.68
C ALA A 209 12.72 9.96 -20.85
N ALA A 210 11.84 10.79 -21.40
CA ALA A 210 11.30 11.94 -20.68
C ALA A 210 10.42 11.50 -19.50
N LEU A 211 9.57 10.49 -19.68
CA LEU A 211 8.78 9.90 -18.61
C LEU A 211 9.68 9.27 -17.53
N ALA A 212 10.69 8.50 -17.93
CA ALA A 212 11.63 7.85 -17.02
C ALA A 212 12.42 8.84 -16.15
N SER A 213 12.71 10.04 -16.66
CA SER A 213 13.45 11.06 -15.90
C SER A 213 12.66 11.60 -14.69
N GLY A 214 11.33 11.55 -14.73
CA GLY A 214 10.46 11.96 -13.62
C GLY A 214 9.82 10.79 -12.86
N CYS A 215 9.68 9.63 -13.51
CA CYS A 215 9.07 8.44 -12.94
C CYS A 215 9.66 7.19 -13.61
N GLY A 216 10.73 6.66 -13.04
CA GLY A 216 11.36 5.42 -13.51
C GLY A 216 10.38 4.24 -13.47
N ALA A 217 9.64 4.10 -12.38
CA ALA A 217 8.62 3.07 -12.23
C ALA A 217 7.52 3.13 -13.30
N CYS A 218 7.14 4.33 -13.75
CA CYS A 218 6.06 4.49 -14.73
C CYS A 218 6.34 3.81 -16.07
N VAL A 219 7.61 3.80 -16.50
CA VAL A 219 8.00 3.11 -17.74
C VAL A 219 8.13 1.60 -17.58
N GLU A 220 8.29 1.13 -16.34
CA GLU A 220 8.39 -0.30 -16.02
C GLU A 220 7.04 -1.00 -15.97
N PHE A 221 5.91 -0.27 -15.91
CA PHE A 221 4.57 -0.83 -15.97
C PHE A 221 4.12 -1.24 -17.36
N THR A 222 4.83 -0.84 -18.43
CA THR A 222 4.44 -1.24 -19.80
C THR A 222 4.47 -2.76 -19.90
N PRO A 223 3.39 -3.42 -20.39
CA PRO A 223 3.39 -4.85 -20.62
C PRO A 223 4.56 -5.24 -21.55
N GLY A 224 5.29 -6.29 -21.17
CA GLY A 224 6.49 -6.72 -21.89
C GLY A 224 7.78 -5.96 -21.49
N SER A 225 7.71 -4.97 -20.59
CA SER A 225 8.91 -4.43 -19.97
C SER A 225 9.58 -5.45 -19.02
N MET A 226 10.79 -5.13 -18.57
CA MET A 226 11.64 -6.07 -17.83
C MET A 226 10.93 -6.62 -16.58
N ILE A 227 10.39 -5.77 -15.72
CA ILE A 227 9.82 -6.20 -14.43
C ILE A 227 8.62 -7.13 -14.58
N PRO A 228 7.53 -6.79 -15.32
CA PRO A 228 6.43 -7.71 -15.54
C PRO A 228 6.85 -9.01 -16.21
N THR A 229 7.78 -8.93 -17.18
CA THR A 229 8.29 -10.12 -17.88
C THR A 229 9.06 -11.05 -16.93
N GLN A 230 9.96 -10.51 -16.12
CA GLN A 230 10.71 -11.29 -15.15
C GLN A 230 9.80 -11.93 -14.09
N LEU A 231 8.81 -11.17 -13.57
CA LEU A 231 7.91 -11.69 -12.54
C LEU A 231 6.96 -12.77 -13.03
N ALA A 232 6.66 -12.79 -14.33
CA ALA A 232 5.80 -13.80 -14.96
C ALA A 232 6.58 -14.95 -15.58
N ASP A 233 7.91 -14.89 -15.68
CA ASP A 233 8.71 -15.91 -16.37
C ASP A 233 8.71 -17.22 -15.58
N PRO A 234 8.21 -18.32 -16.16
CA PRO A 234 8.22 -19.63 -15.53
C PRO A 234 9.60 -20.31 -15.56
N ASN A 235 10.56 -19.76 -16.29
CA ASN A 235 11.90 -20.33 -16.44
C ASN A 235 12.87 -19.74 -15.41
N PRO A 236 13.96 -20.47 -15.09
CA PRO A 236 15.01 -19.95 -14.21
C PRO A 236 15.66 -18.69 -14.78
N LEU A 237 15.80 -17.68 -13.92
CA LEU A 237 16.45 -16.41 -14.24
C LEU A 237 17.73 -16.23 -13.42
N PRO A 238 18.75 -15.53 -13.96
CA PRO A 238 19.97 -15.24 -13.21
C PRO A 238 19.68 -14.44 -11.92
N GLY A 239 20.23 -14.91 -10.80
CA GLY A 239 20.12 -14.23 -9.51
C GLY A 239 18.81 -14.42 -8.76
N GLU A 240 17.84 -15.19 -9.30
CA GLU A 240 16.59 -15.48 -8.61
C GLU A 240 16.78 -16.41 -7.41
N ARG A 241 15.87 -16.32 -6.45
CA ARG A 241 15.80 -17.17 -5.24
C ARG A 241 14.87 -18.38 -5.44
N PHE A 242 13.91 -18.25 -6.32
CA PHE A 242 12.96 -19.30 -6.72
C PHE A 242 12.52 -19.06 -8.16
N THR A 243 12.05 -20.11 -8.82
CA THR A 243 11.57 -20.05 -10.20
C THR A 243 10.05 -19.94 -10.22
N GLY A 244 9.51 -19.11 -11.12
CA GLY A 244 8.08 -18.90 -11.30
C GLY A 244 7.53 -17.66 -10.59
N GLU A 245 6.19 -17.55 -10.55
CA GLU A 245 5.50 -16.35 -10.06
C GLU A 245 5.43 -16.26 -8.53
N THR A 246 5.50 -17.41 -7.84
CA THR A 246 5.26 -17.49 -6.39
C THR A 246 6.43 -18.15 -5.68
N GLN A 247 6.84 -17.59 -4.55
CA GLN A 247 7.85 -18.19 -3.68
C GLN A 247 7.24 -19.37 -2.92
N PRO A 248 7.84 -20.58 -2.97
CA PRO A 248 7.36 -21.71 -2.19
C PRO A 248 7.29 -21.40 -0.69
N GLY A 249 6.18 -21.77 -0.04
CA GLY A 249 5.96 -21.53 1.38
C GLY A 249 5.31 -20.17 1.69
N VAL A 250 5.01 -19.35 0.69
CA VAL A 250 4.24 -18.09 0.83
C VAL A 250 2.82 -18.30 0.33
N ALA A 251 1.82 -17.83 1.09
CA ALA A 251 0.42 -17.82 0.65
C ALA A 251 0.11 -16.51 -0.08
N TYR A 252 -0.36 -16.60 -1.33
CA TYR A 252 -0.67 -15.44 -2.16
C TYR A 252 -2.16 -15.21 -2.32
N THR A 253 -2.62 -13.98 -2.10
CA THR A 253 -4.00 -13.54 -2.37
C THR A 253 -3.97 -12.25 -3.16
N MET A 254 -4.61 -12.23 -4.35
CA MET A 254 -4.75 -11.07 -5.21
C MET A 254 -6.19 -10.61 -5.23
N LEU A 255 -6.42 -9.36 -4.88
CA LEU A 255 -7.73 -8.70 -4.83
C LEU A 255 -7.80 -7.65 -5.92
N ALA A 256 -8.65 -7.82 -6.90
CA ALA A 256 -8.79 -6.89 -8.01
C ALA A 256 -10.24 -6.43 -8.20
N THR A 257 -10.43 -5.32 -8.86
CA THR A 257 -11.74 -4.78 -9.25
C THR A 257 -11.92 -4.78 -10.76
N ARG A 258 -13.15 -5.05 -11.22
CA ARG A 258 -13.51 -4.90 -12.65
C ARG A 258 -13.48 -3.44 -13.12
N PHE A 259 -13.54 -2.51 -12.18
CA PHE A 259 -13.56 -1.06 -12.43
C PHE A 259 -12.18 -0.43 -12.31
N ASP A 260 -11.11 -1.25 -12.32
CA ASP A 260 -9.76 -0.73 -12.29
C ASP A 260 -9.51 0.17 -13.51
N ASN A 261 -9.19 1.44 -13.22
CA ASN A 261 -8.94 2.48 -14.22
C ASN A 261 -7.45 2.79 -14.41
N PHE A 262 -6.58 2.13 -13.63
CA PHE A 262 -5.13 2.23 -13.75
C PHE A 262 -4.50 0.95 -14.30
N VAL A 263 -4.80 -0.20 -13.71
CA VAL A 263 -4.33 -1.50 -14.20
C VAL A 263 -5.33 -2.05 -15.21
N THR A 264 -5.04 -1.86 -16.49
CA THR A 264 -5.94 -2.28 -17.56
C THR A 264 -5.26 -3.17 -18.58
N PRO A 265 -5.84 -4.34 -18.87
CA PRO A 265 -6.97 -5.02 -18.21
C PRO A 265 -6.64 -5.44 -16.76
N TYR A 266 -7.58 -5.31 -15.81
CA TYR A 266 -7.34 -5.59 -14.38
C TYR A 266 -6.79 -7.00 -14.09
N ARG A 267 -7.10 -7.98 -14.94
CA ARG A 267 -6.61 -9.36 -14.82
C ARG A 267 -5.11 -9.54 -15.06
N LEU A 268 -4.42 -8.52 -15.59
CA LEU A 268 -2.96 -8.53 -15.68
C LEU A 268 -2.28 -8.58 -14.30
N GLY A 269 -2.99 -8.17 -13.26
CA GLY A 269 -2.50 -8.27 -11.89
C GLY A 269 -2.63 -9.65 -11.25
N PHE A 270 -3.42 -10.56 -11.83
CA PHE A 270 -3.61 -11.90 -11.29
C PHE A 270 -2.40 -12.79 -11.53
N LEU A 271 -2.17 -13.72 -10.63
CA LEU A 271 -1.16 -14.75 -10.75
C LEU A 271 -1.73 -15.96 -11.47
N THR A 272 -0.93 -16.59 -12.32
CA THR A 272 -1.32 -17.81 -13.04
C THR A 272 -1.02 -19.07 -12.24
N ASP A 273 -0.19 -18.97 -11.22
CA ASP A 273 0.14 -20.08 -10.32
C ASP A 273 -1.13 -20.55 -9.60
N PRO A 274 -1.47 -21.86 -9.68
CA PRO A 274 -2.67 -22.42 -9.06
C PRO A 274 -2.65 -22.36 -7.51
N MET A 275 -1.51 -22.10 -6.89
CA MET A 275 -1.40 -21.90 -5.45
C MET A 275 -1.83 -20.50 -5.01
N ALA A 276 -1.97 -19.56 -5.94
CA ALA A 276 -2.45 -18.21 -5.65
C ALA A 276 -3.98 -18.13 -5.67
N THR A 277 -4.54 -17.39 -4.71
CA THR A 277 -5.95 -17.05 -4.69
C THR A 277 -6.16 -15.72 -5.42
N ASN A 278 -6.90 -15.73 -6.53
CA ASN A 278 -7.28 -14.51 -7.26
C ASN A 278 -8.77 -14.22 -7.03
N THR A 279 -9.10 -13.06 -6.51
CA THR A 279 -10.47 -12.64 -6.23
C THR A 279 -10.78 -11.33 -6.91
N THR A 280 -11.91 -11.30 -7.65
CA THR A 280 -12.50 -10.05 -8.13
C THR A 280 -13.55 -9.59 -7.13
N VAL A 281 -13.46 -8.35 -6.63
CA VAL A 281 -14.37 -7.81 -5.61
C VAL A 281 -15.83 -7.97 -6.01
N GLN A 282 -16.16 -7.75 -7.28
CA GLN A 282 -17.54 -7.85 -7.78
C GLN A 282 -18.04 -9.30 -7.93
N ASP A 283 -17.19 -10.31 -7.78
CA ASP A 283 -17.63 -11.70 -7.66
C ASP A 283 -18.14 -11.99 -6.24
N ILE A 284 -17.73 -11.19 -5.26
CA ILE A 284 -18.19 -11.24 -3.86
C ILE A 284 -19.33 -10.24 -3.63
N CYS A 285 -19.21 -9.02 -4.15
CA CYS A 285 -20.19 -7.94 -4.01
C CYS A 285 -20.49 -7.31 -5.38
N PRO A 286 -21.54 -7.76 -6.11
CA PRO A 286 -21.82 -7.28 -7.45
C PRO A 286 -22.19 -5.79 -7.56
N ILE A 287 -22.59 -5.16 -6.46
CA ILE A 287 -22.97 -3.75 -6.39
C ILE A 287 -21.83 -2.83 -5.94
N ASP A 288 -20.65 -3.38 -5.76
CA ASP A 288 -19.46 -2.63 -5.42
C ASP A 288 -18.83 -2.04 -6.68
N PHE A 289 -18.65 -0.72 -6.71
CA PHE A 289 -18.04 0.02 -7.82
C PHE A 289 -16.67 0.61 -7.47
N ALA A 290 -16.02 0.09 -6.40
CA ALA A 290 -14.67 0.52 -6.06
C ALA A 290 -13.75 0.40 -7.27
N ASP A 291 -13.08 1.49 -7.62
CA ASP A 291 -12.03 1.55 -8.63
C ASP A 291 -10.65 1.31 -8.00
N HIS A 292 -9.58 1.51 -8.77
CA HIS A 292 -8.20 1.29 -8.34
C HIS A 292 -7.84 1.98 -7.01
N LEU A 293 -8.22 3.25 -6.85
CA LEU A 293 -7.92 4.04 -5.65
C LEU A 293 -8.87 3.71 -4.50
N ALA A 294 -10.15 3.54 -4.79
CA ALA A 294 -11.14 3.24 -3.78
C ALA A 294 -10.88 1.91 -3.05
N MET A 295 -10.23 0.92 -3.69
CA MET A 295 -9.98 -0.39 -3.11
C MET A 295 -9.24 -0.34 -1.76
N ILE A 296 -8.39 0.66 -1.52
CA ILE A 296 -7.67 0.77 -0.22
C ILE A 296 -8.53 1.33 0.92
N TYR A 297 -9.75 1.75 0.62
CA TYR A 297 -10.77 2.20 1.57
C TYR A 297 -12.08 1.43 1.45
N ASP A 298 -12.18 0.51 0.49
CA ASP A 298 -13.36 -0.31 0.25
C ASP A 298 -13.55 -1.36 1.35
N PRO A 299 -14.71 -1.38 2.06
CA PRO A 299 -14.97 -2.33 3.14
C PRO A 299 -14.89 -3.80 2.73
N VAL A 300 -15.24 -4.13 1.48
CA VAL A 300 -15.17 -5.50 0.96
C VAL A 300 -13.71 -5.92 0.81
N THR A 301 -12.91 -5.09 0.13
CA THR A 301 -11.47 -5.33 -0.08
C THR A 301 -10.72 -5.41 1.24
N LEU A 302 -10.96 -4.46 2.16
CA LEU A 302 -10.31 -4.43 3.47
C LEU A 302 -10.62 -5.70 4.27
N ARG A 303 -11.87 -6.15 4.29
CA ARG A 303 -12.26 -7.41 4.98
C ARG A 303 -11.63 -8.63 4.31
N LEU A 304 -11.58 -8.69 2.98
CA LEU A 304 -10.91 -9.78 2.26
C LEU A 304 -9.40 -9.81 2.56
N ALA A 305 -8.76 -8.64 2.70
CA ALA A 305 -7.35 -8.57 3.07
C ALA A 305 -7.10 -9.11 4.50
N LEU A 306 -7.95 -8.74 5.47
CA LEU A 306 -7.86 -9.30 6.83
C LEU A 306 -8.10 -10.81 6.83
N ASN A 307 -9.10 -11.29 6.08
CA ASN A 307 -9.40 -12.72 5.96
C ASN A 307 -8.23 -13.52 5.33
N ALA A 308 -7.49 -12.89 4.43
CA ALA A 308 -6.31 -13.51 3.82
C ALA A 308 -5.15 -13.65 4.83
N LEU A 309 -5.05 -12.75 5.80
CA LEU A 309 -4.06 -12.83 6.89
C LEU A 309 -4.46 -13.86 7.97
N ASP A 310 -5.74 -14.01 8.23
CA ASP A 310 -6.27 -15.00 9.20
C ASP A 310 -7.45 -15.78 8.61
N PRO A 311 -7.19 -16.75 7.72
CA PRO A 311 -8.24 -17.53 7.07
C PRO A 311 -9.00 -18.45 8.03
N ALA A 312 -8.44 -18.77 9.21
CA ALA A 312 -9.11 -19.58 10.21
C ALA A 312 -10.27 -18.84 10.89
N HIS A 313 -10.19 -17.51 10.96
CA HIS A 313 -11.22 -16.64 11.55
C HIS A 313 -11.85 -15.72 10.51
N ALA A 314 -11.86 -16.15 9.24
CA ALA A 314 -12.41 -15.35 8.15
C ALA A 314 -13.89 -15.00 8.39
N VAL A 315 -14.22 -13.73 8.17
CA VAL A 315 -15.58 -13.19 8.30
C VAL A 315 -16.07 -12.75 6.92
N PRO A 316 -17.29 -13.10 6.50
CA PRO A 316 -17.83 -12.62 5.23
C PRO A 316 -17.82 -11.09 5.17
N PRO A 317 -17.35 -10.50 4.06
CA PRO A 317 -17.40 -9.06 3.91
C PRO A 317 -18.84 -8.57 3.79
N ARG A 318 -19.11 -7.38 4.33
CA ARG A 318 -20.40 -6.71 4.13
C ARG A 318 -20.46 -6.14 2.71
N CYS A 319 -21.37 -6.65 1.89
CA CYS A 319 -21.57 -6.15 0.53
C CYS A 319 -22.32 -4.80 0.58
N VAL A 320 -21.67 -3.76 0.08
CA VAL A 320 -22.18 -2.40 0.09
C VAL A 320 -21.94 -1.74 -1.26
N TRP A 321 -22.67 -0.66 -1.54
CA TRP A 321 -22.46 0.14 -2.73
C TRP A 321 -21.36 1.17 -2.45
N VAL A 322 -20.21 0.99 -3.11
CA VAL A 322 -19.04 1.86 -2.97
C VAL A 322 -18.94 2.78 -4.19
N ILE A 323 -18.70 4.07 -3.95
CA ILE A 323 -18.50 5.06 -5.02
C ILE A 323 -17.03 5.01 -5.50
N PRO A 324 -16.78 4.97 -6.82
CA PRO A 324 -15.43 5.06 -7.39
C PRO A 324 -14.65 6.28 -6.88
N VAL A 325 -13.33 6.19 -6.87
CA VAL A 325 -12.35 7.20 -6.42
C VAL A 325 -12.38 7.43 -4.91
N PHE A 326 -13.54 7.65 -4.34
CA PHE A 326 -13.70 8.07 -2.96
C PHE A 326 -13.83 6.91 -1.97
N GLY A 327 -14.27 5.72 -2.41
CA GLY A 327 -14.47 4.58 -1.52
C GLY A 327 -15.61 4.77 -0.51
N ILE A 328 -16.51 5.75 -0.75
CA ILE A 328 -17.59 6.07 0.18
C ILE A 328 -18.61 4.93 0.21
N ASP A 329 -18.84 4.38 1.41
CA ASP A 329 -19.94 3.48 1.72
C ASP A 329 -21.23 4.30 1.97
N LEU A 330 -22.15 4.31 1.00
CA LEU A 330 -23.42 5.02 1.13
C LEU A 330 -24.38 4.41 2.16
N ALA A 331 -24.10 3.22 2.65
CA ALA A 331 -24.91 2.58 3.67
C ALA A 331 -24.44 2.90 5.11
N ALA A 332 -23.31 3.57 5.25
CA ALA A 332 -22.76 4.01 6.55
C ALA A 332 -23.17 5.44 6.94
N SER A 333 -23.89 6.17 6.05
CA SER A 333 -24.37 7.55 6.26
C SER A 333 -25.74 7.61 6.92
#